data_ff5ca0f8505fe0c2889c5f05646ecc4d
#
_entry.id   ff5ca0f8505fe0c2889c5f05646ecc4d
#
_cell.length_a   1.000
_cell.length_b   1.000
_cell.length_c   1.000
_cell.angle_alpha   90.00
_cell.angle_beta   90.00
_cell.angle_gamma   90.00
#
_symmetry.space_group_name_H-M   'P 1'
#
loop_
_entity.id
_entity.type
_entity.pdbx_description
1 polymer ?
#
loop_
_entity_poly.entity_id
_entity_poly.type
_entity_poly.pdbx_seq_one_letter_code
_entity_poly.pdbx_strand_id
1 'polypeptide(L)'
;MSDTLSTSHHRKQRLYDRLFQYSTQFFAFLVLALLAGIIGSLILGAMPSIKAFGFGFMFSPEWDPVSEKFGAMIPIYGTLVTSAIALAIAIPVSFGIAMFLTELAPAWLRRPLGIAVELLAGIPSIIYGMWGLFVFAPFFSQHIQPWLNSHVGPLPLIGKLLQGPPMGIGMLTAGIVLSIMIIPFISSVMRDVFEVVPPMFKESAYGLGATTWEVMRGVVLPYTKTGVIGGVMLGLGRALGETMAVTFVIGNAHDFNISLFMPGNSIASSLANEFTEAAGELYTSSLIELGLILFVITFIVLSLSKLLLLQLSKSEGKHS
;
A
#
# COMPACT_ATOMS: atom_id res chain seq x y z
N MET A 1 18.52 -15.75 -57.85
CA MET A 1 17.55 -14.64 -57.56
C MET A 1 16.88 -14.77 -56.19
N SER A 2 17.10 -15.82 -55.41
CA SER A 2 16.54 -16.04 -54.07
C SER A 2 17.36 -15.44 -52.90
N ASP A 3 18.67 -15.28 -53.07
CA ASP A 3 19.57 -14.83 -51.99
C ASP A 3 19.52 -13.29 -51.72
N THR A 4 19.14 -12.50 -52.69
CA THR A 4 19.07 -11.03 -52.54
C THR A 4 17.81 -10.55 -51.79
N LEU A 5 16.74 -11.35 -51.82
CA LEU A 5 15.49 -11.06 -51.07
C LEU A 5 15.63 -11.38 -49.56
N SER A 6 16.40 -12.41 -49.22
CA SER A 6 16.68 -12.80 -47.85
C SER A 6 17.50 -11.74 -47.11
N THR A 7 18.53 -11.19 -47.74
CA THR A 7 19.41 -10.17 -47.12
C THR A 7 18.71 -8.84 -46.89
N SER A 8 17.76 -8.44 -47.76
CA SER A 8 17.00 -7.19 -47.59
C SER A 8 15.99 -7.29 -46.45
N HIS A 9 15.36 -8.44 -46.23
CA HIS A 9 14.46 -8.70 -45.09
C HIS A 9 15.20 -8.67 -43.75
N HIS A 10 16.36 -9.31 -43.65
CA HIS A 10 17.18 -9.28 -42.42
C HIS A 10 17.71 -7.88 -42.10
N ARG A 11 17.99 -7.05 -43.12
CA ARG A 11 18.43 -5.68 -42.91
C ARG A 11 17.31 -4.77 -42.39
N LYS A 12 16.07 -4.96 -42.87
CA LYS A 12 14.89 -4.24 -42.38
C LYS A 12 14.55 -4.67 -40.96
N GLN A 13 14.59 -5.96 -40.65
CA GLN A 13 14.36 -6.48 -39.29
C GLN A 13 15.38 -5.89 -38.31
N ARG A 14 16.67 -5.90 -38.63
CA ARG A 14 17.70 -5.26 -37.80
C ARG A 14 17.49 -3.76 -37.59
N LEU A 15 16.93 -3.05 -38.55
CA LEU A 15 16.60 -1.64 -38.41
C LEU A 15 15.43 -1.46 -37.44
N TYR A 16 14.37 -2.25 -37.57
CA TYR A 16 13.22 -2.23 -36.63
C TYR A 16 13.64 -2.61 -35.21
N ASP A 17 14.49 -3.62 -35.03
CA ASP A 17 15.02 -4.02 -33.74
C ASP A 17 15.82 -2.89 -33.07
N ARG A 18 16.67 -2.19 -33.84
CA ARG A 18 17.41 -1.03 -33.34
C ARG A 18 16.49 0.13 -32.98
N LEU A 19 15.51 0.44 -33.83
CA LEU A 19 14.53 1.48 -33.55
C LEU A 19 13.73 1.15 -32.27
N PHE A 20 13.30 -0.10 -32.12
CA PHE A 20 12.63 -0.56 -30.93
C PHE A 20 13.53 -0.44 -29.70
N GLN A 21 14.78 -0.86 -29.80
CA GLN A 21 15.74 -0.76 -28.69
C GLN A 21 15.98 0.69 -28.29
N TYR A 22 16.22 1.59 -29.25
CA TYR A 22 16.46 3.02 -28.96
C TYR A 22 15.18 3.70 -28.41
N SER A 23 14.01 3.38 -28.93
CA SER A 23 12.75 3.91 -28.39
C SER A 23 12.51 3.45 -26.95
N THR A 24 12.75 2.18 -26.65
CA THR A 24 12.63 1.63 -25.29
C THR A 24 13.63 2.28 -24.32
N GLN A 25 14.88 2.45 -24.76
CA GLN A 25 15.90 3.15 -23.96
C GLN A 25 15.55 4.62 -23.73
N PHE A 26 15.02 5.30 -24.75
CA PHE A 26 14.58 6.69 -24.64
C PHE A 26 13.46 6.84 -23.61
N PHE A 27 12.42 5.98 -23.65
CA PHE A 27 11.34 6.02 -22.68
C PHE A 27 11.80 5.66 -21.28
N ALA A 28 12.71 4.69 -21.12
CA ALA A 28 13.31 4.36 -19.84
C ALA A 28 14.09 5.56 -19.26
N PHE A 29 14.89 6.23 -20.08
CA PHE A 29 15.61 7.43 -19.66
C PHE A 29 14.66 8.61 -19.34
N LEU A 30 13.59 8.78 -20.12
CA LEU A 30 12.58 9.80 -19.88
C LEU A 30 11.90 9.62 -18.51
N VAL A 31 11.53 8.39 -18.16
CA VAL A 31 10.93 8.09 -16.83
C VAL A 31 11.91 8.42 -15.70
N LEU A 32 13.19 8.06 -15.87
CA LEU A 32 14.22 8.41 -14.87
C LEU A 32 14.44 9.92 -14.76
N ALA A 33 14.43 10.62 -15.87
CA ALA A 33 14.58 12.09 -15.90
C ALA A 33 13.37 12.79 -15.23
N LEU A 34 12.15 12.30 -15.50
CA LEU A 34 10.94 12.81 -14.84
C LEU A 34 10.98 12.55 -13.32
N LEU A 35 11.38 11.36 -12.89
CA LEU A 35 11.53 11.05 -11.48
C LEU A 35 12.56 11.95 -10.80
N ALA A 36 13.73 12.13 -11.43
CA ALA A 36 14.76 13.03 -10.91
C ALA A 36 14.27 14.49 -10.86
N GLY A 37 13.50 14.92 -11.86
CA GLY A 37 12.87 16.25 -11.90
C GLY A 37 11.87 16.45 -10.76
N ILE A 38 11.02 15.45 -10.47
CA ILE A 38 10.07 15.48 -9.33
C ILE A 38 10.85 15.58 -8.02
N ILE A 39 11.85 14.73 -7.81
CA ILE A 39 12.66 14.76 -6.58
C ILE A 39 13.36 16.13 -6.45
N GLY A 40 13.94 16.63 -7.52
CA GLY A 40 14.59 17.93 -7.53
C GLY A 40 13.63 19.07 -7.17
N SER A 41 12.42 19.07 -7.74
CA SER A 41 11.40 20.08 -7.45
C SER A 41 10.91 19.99 -5.99
N LEU A 42 10.75 18.79 -5.44
CA LEU A 42 10.39 18.61 -4.02
C LEU A 42 11.48 19.13 -3.09
N ILE A 43 12.75 18.82 -3.37
CA ILE A 43 13.89 19.32 -2.56
C ILE A 43 13.97 20.85 -2.62
N LEU A 44 13.86 21.43 -3.81
CA LEU A 44 13.92 22.88 -3.96
C LEU A 44 12.74 23.57 -3.30
N GLY A 45 11.53 23.03 -3.43
CA GLY A 45 10.32 23.56 -2.81
C GLY A 45 10.30 23.42 -1.28
N ALA A 46 10.90 22.36 -0.73
CA ALA A 46 11.04 22.13 0.70
C ALA A 46 12.17 22.95 1.36
N MET A 47 13.06 23.56 0.58
CA MET A 47 14.26 24.21 1.09
C MET A 47 13.99 25.31 2.15
N PRO A 48 12.98 26.18 2.04
CA PRO A 48 12.66 27.16 3.08
C PRO A 48 12.32 26.51 4.42
N SER A 49 11.49 25.47 4.41
CA SER A 49 11.11 24.71 5.62
C SER A 49 12.31 23.95 6.21
N ILE A 50 13.10 23.28 5.39
CA ILE A 50 14.33 22.58 5.82
C ILE A 50 15.32 23.54 6.49
N LYS A 51 15.45 24.76 5.99
CA LYS A 51 16.32 25.78 6.60
C LYS A 51 15.76 26.32 7.91
N ALA A 52 14.43 26.45 8.02
CA ALA A 52 13.77 26.99 9.22
C ALA A 52 13.75 25.97 10.38
N PHE A 53 13.41 24.72 10.11
CA PHE A 53 13.16 23.70 11.13
C PHE A 53 14.23 22.60 11.20
N GLY A 54 14.97 22.37 10.11
CA GLY A 54 15.98 21.32 10.03
C GLY A 54 15.40 19.93 10.36
N PHE A 55 16.22 19.09 11.00
CA PHE A 55 15.77 17.75 11.44
C PHE A 55 14.70 17.78 12.54
N GLY A 56 14.51 18.90 13.22
CA GLY A 56 13.46 19.09 14.22
C GLY A 56 12.05 18.93 13.65
N PHE A 57 11.86 19.23 12.38
CA PHE A 57 10.59 19.06 11.66
C PHE A 57 10.04 17.64 11.76
N MET A 58 10.87 16.61 11.65
CA MET A 58 10.43 15.21 11.68
C MET A 58 9.87 14.78 13.05
N PHE A 59 10.30 15.42 14.13
CA PHE A 59 9.97 15.02 15.51
C PHE A 59 9.05 16.01 16.22
N SER A 60 8.78 17.16 15.62
CA SER A 60 7.84 18.14 16.18
C SER A 60 6.41 17.68 15.99
N PRO A 61 5.59 17.67 17.06
CA PRO A 61 4.16 17.41 16.95
C PRO A 61 3.35 18.69 16.66
N GLU A 62 3.98 19.88 16.68
CA GLU A 62 3.30 21.15 16.48
C GLU A 62 2.92 21.34 15.00
N TRP A 63 1.67 21.76 14.75
CA TRP A 63 1.20 22.16 13.44
C TRP A 63 0.26 23.35 13.60
N ASP A 64 0.80 24.55 13.51
CA ASP A 64 0.06 25.79 13.69
C ASP A 64 0.43 26.80 12.58
N PRO A 65 -0.45 26.93 11.57
CA PRO A 65 -0.25 27.88 10.48
C PRO A 65 -0.20 29.35 10.92
N VAL A 66 -0.84 29.70 12.06
CA VAL A 66 -0.90 31.09 12.54
C VAL A 66 0.42 31.52 13.15
N SER A 67 1.05 30.66 13.93
CA SER A 67 2.37 30.92 14.54
C SER A 67 3.55 30.45 13.67
N GLU A 68 3.25 29.96 12.46
CA GLU A 68 4.22 29.42 11.50
C GLU A 68 5.12 28.32 12.09
N LYS A 69 4.55 27.45 12.94
CA LYS A 69 5.23 26.30 13.51
C LYS A 69 4.72 25.03 12.87
N PHE A 70 5.61 24.28 12.26
CA PHE A 70 5.25 23.07 11.51
C PHE A 70 6.12 21.88 11.94
N GLY A 71 5.50 20.68 11.92
CA GLY A 71 6.16 19.43 12.23
C GLY A 71 5.47 18.21 11.60
N ALA A 72 6.26 17.21 11.30
CA ALA A 72 5.82 16.03 10.54
C ALA A 72 5.45 14.83 11.41
N MET A 73 5.69 14.87 12.73
CA MET A 73 5.56 13.71 13.62
C MET A 73 4.16 13.08 13.53
N ILE A 74 3.10 13.88 13.63
CA ILE A 74 1.71 13.38 13.63
C ILE A 74 1.32 12.80 12.27
N PRO A 75 1.55 13.50 11.14
CA PRO A 75 1.29 12.93 9.81
C PRO A 75 2.10 11.66 9.50
N ILE A 76 3.37 11.58 9.92
CA ILE A 76 4.19 10.37 9.77
C ILE A 76 3.59 9.22 10.58
N TYR A 77 3.29 9.46 11.86
CA TYR A 77 2.68 8.46 12.74
C TYR A 77 1.37 7.92 12.17
N GLY A 78 0.46 8.80 11.78
CA GLY A 78 -0.82 8.37 11.21
C GLY A 78 -0.68 7.59 9.90
N THR A 79 0.23 7.99 9.00
CA THR A 79 0.52 7.25 7.77
C THR A 79 1.01 5.83 8.05
N LEU A 80 1.96 5.69 8.97
CA LEU A 80 2.53 4.37 9.31
C LEU A 80 1.52 3.49 10.05
N VAL A 81 0.78 4.04 11.01
CA VAL A 81 -0.20 3.29 11.81
C VAL A 81 -1.38 2.83 10.96
N THR A 82 -1.98 3.70 10.15
CA THR A 82 -3.10 3.33 9.28
C THR A 82 -2.69 2.28 8.24
N SER A 83 -1.50 2.41 7.66
CA SER A 83 -0.95 1.41 6.74
C SER A 83 -0.66 0.07 7.41
N ALA A 84 -0.14 0.08 8.64
CA ALA A 84 0.11 -1.13 9.41
C ALA A 84 -1.20 -1.86 9.77
N ILE A 85 -2.23 -1.13 10.23
CA ILE A 85 -3.57 -1.69 10.49
C ILE A 85 -4.16 -2.28 9.21
N ALA A 86 -4.09 -1.54 8.10
CA ALA A 86 -4.62 -2.00 6.82
C ALA A 86 -3.97 -3.30 6.37
N LEU A 87 -2.65 -3.43 6.47
CA LEU A 87 -1.93 -4.65 6.10
C LEU A 87 -2.21 -5.80 7.07
N ALA A 88 -2.28 -5.54 8.38
CA ALA A 88 -2.58 -6.56 9.37
C ALA A 88 -3.92 -7.26 9.09
N ILE A 89 -4.89 -6.53 8.55
CA ILE A 89 -6.20 -7.05 8.14
C ILE A 89 -6.14 -7.63 6.73
N ALA A 90 -5.56 -6.89 5.79
CA ALA A 90 -5.61 -7.23 4.37
C ALA A 90 -4.81 -8.49 4.02
N ILE A 91 -3.65 -8.72 4.66
CA ILE A 91 -2.81 -9.88 4.33
C ILE A 91 -3.54 -11.21 4.59
N PRO A 92 -4.07 -11.49 5.80
CA PRO A 92 -4.73 -12.76 6.07
C PRO A 92 -6.02 -12.92 5.27
N VAL A 93 -6.79 -11.84 5.07
CA VAL A 93 -8.03 -11.89 4.29
C VAL A 93 -7.73 -12.15 2.82
N SER A 94 -6.75 -11.47 2.22
CA SER A 94 -6.33 -11.66 0.84
C SER A 94 -5.78 -13.07 0.59
N PHE A 95 -5.01 -13.59 1.56
CA PHE A 95 -4.53 -14.97 1.50
C PHE A 95 -5.70 -15.96 1.50
N GLY A 96 -6.68 -15.76 2.40
CA GLY A 96 -7.89 -16.59 2.45
C GLY A 96 -8.70 -16.55 1.15
N ILE A 97 -8.88 -15.37 0.55
CA ILE A 97 -9.55 -15.20 -0.75
C ILE A 97 -8.79 -15.91 -1.87
N ALA A 98 -7.48 -15.72 -1.96
CA ALA A 98 -6.65 -16.35 -2.97
C ALA A 98 -6.68 -17.88 -2.84
N MET A 99 -6.50 -18.41 -1.61
CA MET A 99 -6.61 -19.84 -1.33
C MET A 99 -7.98 -20.40 -1.70
N PHE A 100 -9.06 -19.71 -1.33
CA PHE A 100 -10.40 -20.13 -1.68
C PHE A 100 -10.58 -20.21 -3.19
N LEU A 101 -10.17 -19.20 -3.92
CA LEU A 101 -10.34 -19.14 -5.38
C LEU A 101 -9.49 -20.18 -6.13
N THR A 102 -8.29 -20.51 -5.64
CA THR A 102 -7.40 -21.45 -6.33
C THR A 102 -7.65 -22.90 -5.97
N GLU A 103 -7.93 -23.22 -4.70
CA GLU A 103 -7.96 -24.59 -4.21
C GLU A 103 -9.37 -25.09 -3.82
N LEU A 104 -10.23 -24.21 -3.30
CA LEU A 104 -11.50 -24.63 -2.68
C LEU A 104 -12.72 -24.34 -3.56
N ALA A 105 -12.69 -23.27 -4.35
CA ALA A 105 -13.85 -22.85 -5.13
C ALA A 105 -14.19 -23.85 -6.24
N PRO A 106 -15.47 -24.23 -6.39
CA PRO A 106 -15.92 -25.05 -7.52
C PRO A 106 -15.69 -24.29 -8.85
N ALA A 107 -15.43 -25.04 -9.93
CA ALA A 107 -15.04 -24.47 -11.23
C ALA A 107 -15.99 -23.38 -11.75
N TRP A 108 -17.31 -23.54 -11.52
CA TRP A 108 -18.32 -22.58 -11.97
C TRP A 108 -18.29 -21.26 -11.20
N LEU A 109 -17.80 -21.25 -9.95
CA LEU A 109 -17.77 -20.08 -9.07
C LEU A 109 -16.42 -19.36 -9.11
N ARG A 110 -15.33 -20.06 -9.41
CA ARG A 110 -13.95 -19.53 -9.44
C ARG A 110 -13.81 -18.31 -10.32
N ARG A 111 -14.30 -18.40 -11.57
CA ARG A 111 -14.20 -17.32 -12.55
C ARG A 111 -15.06 -16.09 -12.19
N PRO A 112 -16.36 -16.21 -11.87
CA PRO A 112 -17.19 -15.06 -11.47
C PRO A 112 -16.67 -14.33 -10.25
N LEU A 113 -16.24 -15.05 -9.20
CA LEU A 113 -15.69 -14.43 -8.00
C LEU A 113 -14.33 -13.77 -8.26
N GLY A 114 -13.47 -14.39 -9.08
CA GLY A 114 -12.22 -13.76 -9.49
C GLY A 114 -12.45 -12.41 -10.17
N ILE A 115 -13.36 -12.36 -11.15
CA ILE A 115 -13.76 -11.13 -11.82
C ILE A 115 -14.36 -10.11 -10.84
N ALA A 116 -15.20 -10.54 -9.89
CA ALA A 116 -15.78 -9.66 -8.89
C ALA A 116 -14.70 -9.02 -8.00
N VAL A 117 -13.70 -9.78 -7.57
CA VAL A 117 -12.55 -9.27 -6.81
C VAL A 117 -11.73 -8.27 -7.64
N GLU A 118 -11.48 -8.56 -8.91
CA GLU A 118 -10.77 -7.63 -9.80
C GLU A 118 -11.54 -6.33 -10.03
N LEU A 119 -12.87 -6.40 -10.17
CA LEU A 119 -13.72 -5.21 -10.32
C LEU A 119 -13.69 -4.33 -9.06
N LEU A 120 -13.64 -4.92 -7.86
CA LEU A 120 -13.47 -4.15 -6.62
C LEU A 120 -12.15 -3.38 -6.60
N ALA A 121 -11.07 -3.92 -7.16
CA ALA A 121 -9.79 -3.20 -7.26
C ALA A 121 -9.87 -1.96 -8.18
N GLY A 122 -10.83 -1.93 -9.12
CA GLY A 122 -11.05 -0.81 -10.03
C GLY A 122 -11.90 0.33 -9.47
N ILE A 123 -12.50 0.17 -8.28
CA ILE A 123 -13.32 1.22 -7.67
C ILE A 123 -12.43 2.39 -7.23
N PRO A 124 -12.77 3.67 -7.60
CA PRO A 124 -12.04 4.84 -7.14
C PRO A 124 -12.00 4.95 -5.61
N SER A 125 -10.83 5.29 -5.04
CA SER A 125 -10.62 5.34 -3.59
C SER A 125 -11.56 6.32 -2.87
N ILE A 126 -11.96 7.39 -3.52
CA ILE A 126 -12.94 8.36 -2.98
C ILE A 126 -14.29 7.68 -2.62
N ILE A 127 -14.72 6.67 -3.37
CA ILE A 127 -15.96 5.93 -3.09
C ILE A 127 -15.83 5.14 -1.80
N TYR A 128 -14.69 4.51 -1.56
CA TYR A 128 -14.40 3.83 -0.30
C TYR A 128 -14.39 4.81 0.88
N GLY A 129 -13.80 6.02 0.69
CA GLY A 129 -13.79 7.08 1.70
C GLY A 129 -15.20 7.58 2.05
N MET A 130 -16.01 7.88 1.04
CA MET A 130 -17.40 8.33 1.24
C MET A 130 -18.25 7.22 1.90
N TRP A 131 -18.14 5.98 1.43
CA TRP A 131 -18.82 4.86 2.06
C TRP A 131 -18.33 4.67 3.52
N GLY A 132 -17.03 4.81 3.74
CA GLY A 132 -16.43 4.75 5.06
C GLY A 132 -17.02 5.81 6.00
N LEU A 133 -17.14 7.05 5.54
CA LEU A 133 -17.65 8.17 6.34
C LEU A 133 -19.16 8.07 6.60
N PHE A 134 -19.96 7.81 5.56
CA PHE A 134 -21.43 7.92 5.67
C PHE A 134 -22.11 6.62 6.10
N VAL A 135 -21.48 5.47 5.90
CA VAL A 135 -22.08 4.16 6.22
C VAL A 135 -21.30 3.45 7.31
N PHE A 136 -19.98 3.26 7.13
CA PHE A 136 -19.18 2.47 8.06
C PHE A 136 -18.94 3.21 9.38
N ALA A 137 -18.56 4.48 9.38
CA ALA A 137 -18.25 5.24 10.59
C ALA A 137 -19.46 5.37 11.54
N PRO A 138 -20.70 5.67 11.10
CA PRO A 138 -21.87 5.65 11.98
C PRO A 138 -22.17 4.26 12.55
N PHE A 139 -22.06 3.21 11.76
CA PHE A 139 -22.24 1.83 12.22
C PHE A 139 -21.16 1.45 13.25
N PHE A 140 -19.92 1.81 12.98
CA PHE A 140 -18.77 1.53 13.84
C PHE A 140 -18.88 2.24 15.19
N SER A 141 -19.30 3.53 15.19
CA SER A 141 -19.48 4.33 16.41
C SER A 141 -20.62 3.83 17.31
N GLN A 142 -21.69 3.33 16.69
CA GLN A 142 -22.87 2.90 17.46
C GLN A 142 -22.78 1.47 18.00
N HIS A 143 -22.10 0.57 17.29
CA HIS A 143 -22.13 -0.85 17.60
C HIS A 143 -20.76 -1.41 18.03
N ILE A 144 -19.70 -1.08 17.31
CA ILE A 144 -18.39 -1.72 17.49
C ILE A 144 -17.53 -0.97 18.51
N GLN A 145 -17.40 0.34 18.43
CA GLN A 145 -16.58 1.11 19.35
C GLN A 145 -17.04 1.00 20.81
N PRO A 146 -18.36 1.07 21.16
CA PRO A 146 -18.80 0.89 22.53
C PRO A 146 -18.50 -0.53 23.07
N TRP A 147 -18.65 -1.53 22.22
CA TRP A 147 -18.31 -2.92 22.57
C TRP A 147 -16.82 -3.10 22.83
N LEU A 148 -15.96 -2.55 21.97
CA LEU A 148 -14.50 -2.58 22.17
C LEU A 148 -14.08 -1.80 23.43
N ASN A 149 -14.65 -0.63 23.66
CA ASN A 149 -14.42 0.15 24.88
C ASN A 149 -14.74 -0.64 26.15
N SER A 150 -15.87 -1.36 26.17
CA SER A 150 -16.31 -2.08 27.36
C SER A 150 -15.56 -3.39 27.60
N HIS A 151 -15.17 -4.12 26.54
CA HIS A 151 -14.58 -5.45 26.67
C HIS A 151 -13.05 -5.44 26.52
N VAL A 152 -12.50 -4.64 25.63
CA VAL A 152 -11.07 -4.58 25.37
C VAL A 152 -10.41 -3.41 26.11
N GLY A 153 -11.14 -2.32 26.30
CA GLY A 153 -10.66 -1.14 27.02
C GLY A 153 -10.06 -1.41 28.42
N PRO A 154 -10.63 -2.32 29.23
CA PRO A 154 -10.06 -2.65 30.54
C PRO A 154 -8.75 -3.44 30.48
N LEU A 155 -8.35 -3.98 29.32
CA LEU A 155 -7.14 -4.81 29.22
C LEU A 155 -5.87 -3.94 29.32
N PRO A 156 -4.85 -4.36 30.09
CA PRO A 156 -3.59 -3.65 30.15
C PRO A 156 -2.89 -3.64 28.79
N LEU A 157 -2.25 -2.54 28.41
CA LEU A 157 -1.56 -2.29 27.14
C LEU A 157 -2.49 -2.07 25.93
N ILE A 158 -3.31 -3.05 25.55
CA ILE A 158 -4.17 -2.98 24.35
C ILE A 158 -5.35 -2.05 24.59
N GLY A 159 -5.86 -2.00 25.82
CA GLY A 159 -7.00 -1.15 26.17
C GLY A 159 -6.77 0.32 25.86
N LYS A 160 -5.58 0.85 26.17
CA LYS A 160 -5.23 2.25 25.87
C LYS A 160 -5.28 2.59 24.39
N LEU A 161 -5.05 1.62 23.50
CA LEU A 161 -5.13 1.81 22.05
C LEU A 161 -6.57 1.85 21.54
N LEU A 162 -7.52 1.26 22.28
CA LEU A 162 -8.92 1.08 21.87
C LEU A 162 -9.90 1.75 22.86
N GLN A 163 -9.45 2.74 23.61
CA GLN A 163 -10.27 3.58 24.48
C GLN A 163 -10.45 4.97 23.89
N GLY A 164 -11.68 5.50 23.96
CA GLY A 164 -11.97 6.86 23.54
C GLY A 164 -13.44 7.08 23.24
N PRO A 165 -13.84 8.30 22.94
CA PRO A 165 -15.20 8.60 22.55
C PRO A 165 -15.56 7.86 21.24
N PRO A 166 -16.76 7.30 21.13
CA PRO A 166 -17.18 6.54 19.95
C PRO A 166 -17.59 7.48 18.81
N MET A 167 -16.61 8.13 18.20
CA MET A 167 -16.83 9.13 17.13
C MET A 167 -17.07 8.50 15.75
N GLY A 168 -16.66 7.24 15.56
CA GLY A 168 -16.72 6.54 14.28
C GLY A 168 -15.58 6.88 13.33
N ILE A 169 -15.07 8.11 13.33
CA ILE A 169 -13.90 8.55 12.58
C ILE A 169 -12.63 8.41 13.43
N GLY A 170 -11.49 8.18 12.80
CA GLY A 170 -10.20 8.05 13.49
C GLY A 170 -9.24 7.09 12.77
N MET A 171 -8.07 6.89 13.35
CA MET A 171 -7.00 6.08 12.74
C MET A 171 -7.40 4.62 12.50
N LEU A 172 -8.17 4.00 13.43
CA LEU A 172 -8.63 2.62 13.26
C LEU A 172 -9.62 2.49 12.10
N THR A 173 -10.59 3.40 12.02
CA THR A 173 -11.56 3.46 10.92
C THR A 173 -10.86 3.63 9.59
N ALA A 174 -9.90 4.55 9.52
CA ALA A 174 -9.09 4.77 8.32
C ALA A 174 -8.32 3.50 7.92
N GLY A 175 -7.67 2.82 8.86
CA GLY A 175 -6.97 1.56 8.62
C GLY A 175 -7.89 0.43 8.12
N ILE A 176 -9.12 0.31 8.67
CA ILE A 176 -10.11 -0.69 8.23
C ILE A 176 -10.60 -0.37 6.80
N VAL A 177 -10.99 0.86 6.52
CA VAL A 177 -11.44 1.27 5.17
C VAL A 177 -10.32 1.06 4.15
N LEU A 178 -9.09 1.44 4.51
CA LEU A 178 -7.91 1.20 3.69
C LEU A 178 -7.67 -0.29 3.44
N SER A 179 -7.87 -1.15 4.45
CA SER A 179 -7.74 -2.60 4.29
C SER A 179 -8.70 -3.16 3.26
N ILE A 180 -9.98 -2.75 3.32
CA ILE A 180 -11.01 -3.17 2.35
C ILE A 180 -10.61 -2.80 0.93
N MET A 181 -10.02 -1.63 0.72
CA MET A 181 -9.56 -1.16 -0.58
C MET A 181 -8.35 -1.93 -1.12
N ILE A 182 -7.41 -2.34 -0.26
CA ILE A 182 -6.19 -3.03 -0.72
C ILE A 182 -6.36 -4.55 -0.82
N ILE A 183 -7.35 -5.16 -0.14
CA ILE A 183 -7.64 -6.60 -0.18
C ILE A 183 -7.79 -7.12 -1.62
N PRO A 184 -8.62 -6.53 -2.50
CA PRO A 184 -8.78 -7.02 -3.87
C PRO A 184 -7.47 -7.04 -4.64
N PHE A 185 -6.66 -6.02 -4.43
CA PHE A 185 -5.38 -5.88 -5.11
C PHE A 185 -4.37 -6.94 -4.67
N ILE A 186 -4.21 -7.14 -3.35
CA ILE A 186 -3.30 -8.17 -2.82
C ILE A 186 -3.80 -9.57 -3.17
N SER A 187 -5.11 -9.83 -3.06
CA SER A 187 -5.68 -11.15 -3.32
C SER A 187 -5.58 -11.56 -4.80
N SER A 188 -5.72 -10.63 -5.75
CA SER A 188 -5.52 -10.93 -7.17
C SER A 188 -4.08 -11.34 -7.47
N VAL A 189 -3.10 -10.60 -6.94
CA VAL A 189 -1.68 -10.96 -7.11
C VAL A 189 -1.37 -12.31 -6.45
N MET A 190 -1.88 -12.56 -5.24
CA MET A 190 -1.66 -13.85 -4.56
C MET A 190 -2.29 -15.02 -5.35
N ARG A 191 -3.49 -14.84 -5.89
CA ARG A 191 -4.14 -15.84 -6.73
C ARG A 191 -3.29 -16.17 -7.95
N ASP A 192 -2.87 -15.15 -8.70
CA ASP A 192 -2.07 -15.35 -9.92
C ASP A 192 -0.77 -16.10 -9.61
N VAL A 193 -0.13 -15.77 -8.48
CA VAL A 193 1.08 -16.44 -8.02
C VAL A 193 0.81 -17.90 -7.58
N PHE A 194 -0.31 -18.20 -6.93
CA PHE A 194 -0.68 -19.57 -6.55
C PHE A 194 -1.00 -20.46 -7.77
N GLU A 195 -1.50 -19.87 -8.84
CA GLU A 195 -1.77 -20.57 -10.10
C GLU A 195 -0.50 -20.96 -10.88
N VAL A 196 0.65 -20.31 -10.61
CA VAL A 196 1.95 -20.67 -11.23
C VAL A 196 2.48 -22.02 -10.73
N VAL A 197 2.03 -22.51 -9.56
CA VAL A 197 2.49 -23.81 -9.02
C VAL A 197 2.07 -24.96 -9.94
N PRO A 198 3.01 -25.75 -10.48
CA PRO A 198 2.68 -26.87 -11.36
C PRO A 198 1.72 -27.86 -10.68
N PRO A 199 0.64 -28.29 -11.37
CA PRO A 199 -0.36 -29.21 -10.79
C PRO A 199 0.26 -30.49 -10.21
N MET A 200 1.30 -31.01 -10.85
CA MET A 200 2.00 -32.23 -10.43
C MET A 200 2.50 -32.18 -8.97
N PHE A 201 2.96 -31.03 -8.48
CA PHE A 201 3.40 -30.91 -7.08
C PHE A 201 2.22 -31.00 -6.11
N LYS A 202 1.10 -30.37 -6.45
CA LYS A 202 -0.13 -30.42 -5.66
C LYS A 202 -0.71 -31.84 -5.66
N GLU A 203 -0.83 -32.46 -6.84
CA GLU A 203 -1.35 -33.81 -7.02
C GLU A 203 -0.51 -34.86 -6.29
N SER A 204 0.81 -34.73 -6.34
CA SER A 204 1.71 -35.63 -5.61
C SER A 204 1.49 -35.55 -4.10
N ALA A 205 1.31 -34.35 -3.55
CA ALA A 205 1.04 -34.17 -2.13
C ALA A 205 -0.34 -34.74 -1.73
N TYR A 206 -1.37 -34.50 -2.55
CA TYR A 206 -2.69 -35.12 -2.34
C TYR A 206 -2.64 -36.65 -2.45
N GLY A 207 -1.84 -37.19 -3.38
CA GLY A 207 -1.63 -38.64 -3.54
C GLY A 207 -0.97 -39.29 -2.32
N LEU A 208 -0.21 -38.54 -1.55
CA LEU A 208 0.37 -38.96 -0.27
C LEU A 208 -0.61 -38.79 0.93
N GLY A 209 -1.83 -38.31 0.67
CA GLY A 209 -2.86 -38.15 1.71
C GLY A 209 -2.85 -36.77 2.41
N ALA A 210 -2.11 -35.79 1.88
CA ALA A 210 -2.11 -34.44 2.46
C ALA A 210 -3.47 -33.74 2.33
N THR A 211 -3.86 -33.00 3.35
CA THR A 211 -5.03 -32.12 3.32
C THR A 211 -4.76 -30.87 2.49
N THR A 212 -5.81 -30.16 2.05
CA THR A 212 -5.67 -28.90 1.30
C THR A 212 -4.82 -27.87 2.05
N TRP A 213 -4.97 -27.78 3.37
CA TRP A 213 -4.15 -26.88 4.20
C TRP A 213 -2.67 -27.28 4.19
N GLU A 214 -2.37 -28.55 4.27
CA GLU A 214 -0.98 -29.06 4.23
C GLU A 214 -0.36 -28.83 2.86
N VAL A 215 -1.12 -29.01 1.77
CA VAL A 215 -0.66 -28.66 0.41
C VAL A 215 -0.39 -27.18 0.28
N MET A 216 -1.27 -26.31 0.78
CA MET A 216 -1.04 -24.87 0.78
C MET A 216 0.22 -24.49 1.57
N ARG A 217 0.36 -25.00 2.80
CA ARG A 217 1.48 -24.65 3.66
C ARG A 217 2.80 -25.30 3.26
N GLY A 218 2.76 -26.55 2.78
CA GLY A 218 3.96 -27.35 2.50
C GLY A 218 4.46 -27.28 1.05
N VAL A 219 3.55 -26.95 0.11
CA VAL A 219 3.88 -26.93 -1.34
C VAL A 219 3.69 -25.54 -1.92
N VAL A 220 2.46 -25.00 -1.86
CA VAL A 220 2.13 -23.74 -2.55
C VAL A 220 2.87 -22.54 -1.97
N LEU A 221 2.77 -22.32 -0.66
CA LEU A 221 3.42 -21.18 0.00
C LEU A 221 4.95 -21.19 -0.12
N PRO A 222 5.65 -22.29 0.11
CA PRO A 222 7.10 -22.32 -0.08
C PRO A 222 7.51 -22.05 -1.53
N TYR A 223 6.76 -22.57 -2.50
CA TYR A 223 7.02 -22.36 -3.92
C TYR A 223 6.77 -20.90 -4.35
N THR A 224 5.79 -20.25 -3.76
CA THR A 224 5.30 -18.92 -4.19
C THR A 224 5.65 -17.79 -3.22
N LYS A 225 6.42 -18.04 -2.16
CA LYS A 225 6.70 -17.07 -1.08
C LYS A 225 7.20 -15.72 -1.59
N THR A 226 8.08 -15.73 -2.59
CA THR A 226 8.62 -14.51 -3.21
C THR A 226 7.53 -13.67 -3.87
N GLY A 227 6.61 -14.33 -4.60
CA GLY A 227 5.48 -13.65 -5.23
C GLY A 227 4.44 -13.15 -4.23
N VAL A 228 4.16 -13.93 -3.17
CA VAL A 228 3.26 -13.51 -2.07
C VAL A 228 3.79 -12.26 -1.38
N ILE A 229 5.08 -12.25 -1.02
CA ILE A 229 5.72 -11.07 -0.42
C ILE A 229 5.67 -9.90 -1.40
N GLY A 230 5.92 -10.13 -2.69
CA GLY A 230 5.78 -9.11 -3.74
C GLY A 230 4.40 -8.47 -3.78
N GLY A 231 3.33 -9.28 -3.73
CA GLY A 231 1.95 -8.81 -3.65
C GLY A 231 1.65 -7.97 -2.41
N VAL A 232 2.14 -8.41 -1.24
CA VAL A 232 2.03 -7.64 0.01
C VAL A 232 2.75 -6.29 -0.10
N MET A 233 3.95 -6.25 -0.70
CA MET A 233 4.72 -5.02 -0.86
C MET A 233 4.08 -4.04 -1.83
N LEU A 234 3.44 -4.53 -2.89
CA LEU A 234 2.63 -3.69 -3.78
C LEU A 234 1.43 -3.09 -3.02
N GLY A 235 0.75 -3.89 -2.20
CA GLY A 235 -0.32 -3.43 -1.32
C GLY A 235 0.16 -2.37 -0.31
N LEU A 236 1.33 -2.56 0.28
CA LEU A 236 1.95 -1.59 1.20
C LEU A 236 2.28 -0.28 0.50
N GLY A 237 2.87 -0.32 -0.70
CA GLY A 237 3.14 0.89 -1.48
C GLY A 237 1.86 1.68 -1.77
N ARG A 238 0.76 0.98 -2.10
CA ARG A 238 -0.56 1.59 -2.29
C ARG A 238 -1.10 2.18 -1.00
N ALA A 239 -0.99 1.47 0.13
CA ALA A 239 -1.48 1.92 1.42
C ALA A 239 -0.78 3.19 1.92
N LEU A 240 0.54 3.28 1.78
CA LEU A 240 1.33 4.45 2.18
C LEU A 240 0.99 5.72 1.40
N GLY A 241 0.63 5.58 0.12
CA GLY A 241 0.28 6.70 -0.77
C GLY A 241 -1.21 7.00 -0.86
N GLU A 242 -2.07 6.31 -0.10
CA GLU A 242 -3.51 6.51 -0.20
C GLU A 242 -3.93 7.85 0.41
N THR A 243 -4.64 8.62 -0.39
CA THR A 243 -5.04 9.98 -0.03
C THR A 243 -6.53 10.05 0.28
N MET A 244 -7.40 9.82 -0.73
CA MET A 244 -8.82 10.15 -0.62
C MET A 244 -9.58 9.27 0.36
N ALA A 245 -9.38 7.95 0.32
CA ALA A 245 -10.10 7.05 1.22
C ALA A 245 -9.79 7.36 2.69
N VAL A 246 -8.53 7.69 3.01
CA VAL A 246 -8.07 7.98 4.37
C VAL A 246 -8.56 9.37 4.82
N THR A 247 -8.42 10.40 3.98
CA THR A 247 -8.81 11.78 4.29
C THR A 247 -10.25 11.90 4.80
N PHE A 248 -11.19 11.14 4.23
CA PHE A 248 -12.59 11.18 4.63
C PHE A 248 -12.86 10.62 6.04
N VAL A 249 -12.05 9.72 6.53
CA VAL A 249 -12.37 8.94 7.73
C VAL A 249 -11.34 9.03 8.85
N ILE A 250 -10.15 9.63 8.61
CA ILE A 250 -9.09 9.74 9.62
C ILE A 250 -9.36 10.83 10.65
N GLY A 251 -10.13 11.88 10.27
CA GLY A 251 -10.54 12.98 11.15
C GLY A 251 -9.68 14.23 11.08
N ASN A 252 -8.53 14.20 10.39
CA ASN A 252 -7.66 15.35 10.06
C ASN A 252 -7.23 16.22 11.26
N ALA A 253 -7.00 15.60 12.42
CA ALA A 253 -6.56 16.29 13.64
C ALA A 253 -5.02 16.29 13.74
N HIS A 254 -4.46 17.42 14.15
CA HIS A 254 -3.03 17.58 14.40
C HIS A 254 -2.63 17.34 15.88
N ASP A 255 -3.44 16.59 16.62
CA ASP A 255 -3.18 16.22 18.00
C ASP A 255 -2.59 14.81 18.08
N PHE A 256 -1.50 14.67 18.86
CA PHE A 256 -0.92 13.34 19.08
C PHE A 256 -1.75 12.54 20.09
N ASN A 257 -2.29 11.44 19.64
CA ASN A 257 -3.02 10.49 20.48
C ASN A 257 -2.54 9.04 20.24
N ILE A 258 -2.39 8.30 21.35
CA ILE A 258 -2.05 6.88 21.27
C ILE A 258 -3.28 6.05 20.90
N SER A 259 -4.48 6.51 21.27
CA SER A 259 -5.72 5.80 20.97
C SER A 259 -6.04 5.85 19.47
N LEU A 260 -6.29 4.69 18.91
CA LEU A 260 -6.67 4.51 17.50
C LEU A 260 -8.11 4.96 17.22
N PHE A 261 -8.93 5.20 18.27
CA PHE A 261 -10.28 5.75 18.12
C PHE A 261 -10.27 7.26 17.91
N MET A 262 -9.18 7.91 18.31
CA MET A 262 -9.07 9.35 18.16
C MET A 262 -8.79 9.74 16.71
N PRO A 263 -9.31 10.90 16.30
CA PRO A 263 -8.90 11.51 15.05
C PRO A 263 -7.38 11.69 14.99
N GLY A 264 -6.83 11.53 13.81
CA GLY A 264 -5.42 11.76 13.52
C GLY A 264 -5.25 12.38 12.15
N ASN A 265 -4.04 12.43 11.65
CA ASN A 265 -3.75 12.91 10.32
C ASN A 265 -2.72 12.01 9.63
N SER A 266 -2.73 11.99 8.30
CA SER A 266 -1.69 11.33 7.50
C SER A 266 -1.02 12.36 6.59
N ILE A 267 0.18 12.05 6.10
CA ILE A 267 0.89 12.96 5.19
C ILE A 267 0.04 13.28 3.96
N ALA A 268 -0.52 12.25 3.33
CA ALA A 268 -1.34 12.42 2.14
C ALA A 268 -2.64 13.19 2.43
N SER A 269 -3.23 13.01 3.62
CA SER A 269 -4.43 13.73 4.07
C SER A 269 -4.14 15.20 4.35
N SER A 270 -3.04 15.51 5.05
CA SER A 270 -2.60 16.90 5.25
C SER A 270 -2.38 17.63 3.93
N LEU A 271 -1.70 16.99 2.98
CA LEU A 271 -1.48 17.58 1.65
C LEU A 271 -2.80 17.83 0.91
N ALA A 272 -3.75 16.88 0.94
CA ALA A 272 -5.01 17.02 0.24
C ALA A 272 -5.90 18.13 0.80
N ASN A 273 -5.89 18.33 2.11
CA ASN A 273 -6.75 19.30 2.78
C ASN A 273 -6.15 20.72 2.78
N GLU A 274 -4.85 20.83 3.00
CA GLU A 274 -4.23 22.11 3.35
C GLU A 274 -3.48 22.78 2.19
N PHE A 275 -3.07 22.03 1.16
CA PHE A 275 -2.23 22.56 0.08
C PHE A 275 -2.91 23.70 -0.70
N THR A 276 -4.22 23.63 -0.88
CA THR A 276 -5.00 24.68 -1.58
C THR A 276 -5.25 25.91 -0.74
N GLU A 277 -5.17 25.81 0.59
CA GLU A 277 -5.42 26.87 1.54
C GLU A 277 -4.11 27.50 2.07
N ALA A 278 -2.97 26.86 1.79
CA ALA A 278 -1.67 27.28 2.28
C ALA A 278 -1.29 28.66 1.73
N ALA A 279 -1.28 29.65 2.61
CA ALA A 279 -0.83 31.00 2.33
C ALA A 279 0.56 31.21 2.97
N GLY A 280 1.48 31.79 2.21
CA GLY A 280 2.85 32.05 2.68
C GLY A 280 3.86 30.98 2.24
N GLU A 281 5.11 31.41 2.14
CA GLU A 281 6.20 30.59 1.62
C GLU A 281 6.54 29.44 2.58
N LEU A 282 6.55 29.69 3.89
CA LEU A 282 6.95 28.71 4.90
C LEU A 282 5.89 27.59 5.04
N TYR A 283 4.60 27.92 5.01
CA TYR A 283 3.52 26.95 5.06
C TYR A 283 3.53 26.02 3.84
N THR A 284 3.57 26.61 2.64
CA THR A 284 3.62 25.84 1.39
C THR A 284 4.86 24.94 1.35
N SER A 285 6.03 25.47 1.76
CA SER A 285 7.25 24.67 1.77
C SER A 285 7.24 23.53 2.80
N SER A 286 6.57 23.72 3.94
CA SER A 286 6.39 22.67 4.95
C SER A 286 5.50 21.53 4.44
N LEU A 287 4.46 21.85 3.69
CA LEU A 287 3.65 20.83 3.00
C LEU A 287 4.45 20.08 1.92
N ILE A 288 5.29 20.80 1.15
CA ILE A 288 6.18 20.15 0.18
C ILE A 288 7.20 19.25 0.88
N GLU A 289 7.70 19.66 2.04
CA GLU A 289 8.60 18.84 2.87
C GLU A 289 7.90 17.58 3.38
N LEU A 290 6.62 17.64 3.78
CA LEU A 290 5.83 16.44 4.08
C LEU A 290 5.74 15.49 2.88
N GLY A 291 5.52 16.01 1.68
CA GLY A 291 5.54 15.24 0.44
C GLY A 291 6.89 14.58 0.17
N LEU A 292 7.99 15.28 0.41
CA LEU A 292 9.35 14.74 0.30
C LEU A 292 9.58 13.63 1.33
N ILE A 293 9.13 13.81 2.57
CA ILE A 293 9.21 12.79 3.63
C ILE A 293 8.42 11.54 3.23
N LEU A 294 7.20 11.69 2.72
CA LEU A 294 6.40 10.55 2.23
C LEU A 294 7.13 9.78 1.14
N PHE A 295 7.74 10.51 0.18
CA PHE A 295 8.55 9.90 -0.87
C PHE A 295 9.71 9.09 -0.29
N VAL A 296 10.46 9.67 0.67
CA VAL A 296 11.61 9.00 1.32
C VAL A 296 11.15 7.78 2.12
N ILE A 297 10.06 7.87 2.91
CA ILE A 297 9.50 6.73 3.65
C ILE A 297 9.13 5.61 2.69
N THR A 298 8.39 5.92 1.64
CA THR A 298 7.94 4.94 0.64
C THR A 298 9.14 4.30 -0.06
N PHE A 299 10.14 5.10 -0.44
CA PHE A 299 11.37 4.60 -1.06
C PHE A 299 12.15 3.66 -0.13
N ILE A 300 12.32 4.01 1.14
CA ILE A 300 13.01 3.17 2.13
C ILE A 300 12.25 1.85 2.32
N VAL A 301 10.95 1.92 2.55
CA VAL A 301 10.11 0.75 2.79
C VAL A 301 10.13 -0.21 1.59
N LEU A 302 9.95 0.29 0.37
CA LEU A 302 9.99 -0.52 -0.84
C LEU A 302 11.39 -1.05 -1.14
N SER A 303 12.44 -0.28 -0.84
CA SER A 303 13.83 -0.74 -0.99
C SER A 303 14.18 -1.86 -0.02
N LEU A 304 13.79 -1.74 1.25
CA LEU A 304 13.96 -2.80 2.25
C LEU A 304 13.18 -4.07 1.84
N SER A 305 11.98 -3.91 1.34
CA SER A 305 11.17 -5.01 0.81
C SER A 305 11.85 -5.74 -0.33
N LYS A 306 12.41 -4.98 -1.29
CA LYS A 306 13.16 -5.56 -2.41
C LYS A 306 14.43 -6.29 -1.94
N LEU A 307 15.13 -5.75 -0.95
CA LEU A 307 16.29 -6.42 -0.36
C LEU A 307 15.91 -7.75 0.31
N LEU A 308 14.79 -7.79 1.04
CA LEU A 308 14.26 -9.03 1.62
C LEU A 308 13.94 -10.06 0.54
N LEU A 309 13.28 -9.65 -0.55
CA LEU A 309 13.00 -10.53 -1.69
C LEU A 309 14.27 -11.11 -2.32
N LEU A 310 15.31 -10.28 -2.52
CA LEU A 310 16.58 -10.73 -3.06
C LEU A 310 17.32 -11.70 -2.14
N GLN A 311 17.22 -11.55 -0.83
CA GLN A 311 17.80 -12.48 0.14
C GLN A 311 17.08 -13.83 0.12
N LEU A 312 15.74 -13.81 0.04
CA LEU A 312 14.94 -15.04 -0.05
C LEU A 312 15.21 -15.82 -1.33
N SER A 313 15.28 -15.16 -2.48
CA SER A 313 15.58 -15.80 -3.77
C SER A 313 16.99 -16.41 -3.83
N LYS A 314 17.98 -15.78 -3.19
CA LYS A 314 19.35 -16.35 -3.08
C LYS A 314 19.40 -17.59 -2.18
N SER A 315 18.54 -17.68 -1.19
CA SER A 315 18.43 -18.85 -0.30
C SER A 315 17.84 -20.05 -1.04
N GLU A 316 16.94 -19.84 -2.00
CA GLU A 316 16.34 -20.91 -2.82
C GLU A 316 17.32 -21.51 -3.81
N GLY A 317 18.17 -20.70 -4.45
CA GLY A 317 19.21 -21.18 -5.38
C GLY A 317 20.38 -21.91 -4.75
N LYS A 318 20.46 -22.00 -3.41
CA LYS A 318 21.48 -22.79 -2.70
C LYS A 318 21.03 -24.21 -2.32
N HIS A 319 19.75 -24.53 -2.52
CA HIS A 319 19.16 -25.83 -2.18
C HIS A 319 18.70 -26.63 -3.42
N SER A 320 19.01 -26.14 -4.63
CA SER A 320 18.80 -26.87 -5.89
C SER A 320 20.08 -27.46 -6.45
#